data_fcb83728e359e03b0274fc2471904d68
#
_entry.id   fcb83728e359e03b0274fc2471904d68
#
_cell.length_a   1.000
_cell.length_b   1.000
_cell.length_c   1.000
_cell.angle_alpha   90.00
_cell.angle_beta   90.00
_cell.angle_gamma   90.00
#
_symmetry.space_group_name_H-M   'P 1'
#
loop_
_entity.id
_entity.type
_entity.pdbx_description
1 polymer ?
#
loop_
_entity_poly.entity_id
_entity_poly.type
_entity_poly.pdbx_seq_one_letter_code
_entity_poly.pdbx_strand_id
1 'polypeptide(L)'
;MSHARTQSRGFSLLETLVSLALLGILMVTLNTFLFSMSELWGGKRDQRLFDQHVRAASRQVREVLEASTSGPGAVGFVVKEVRAVDGANAARIAFTLADAGRFADWPEAPLPDVDCSLHADPERGLILQWQSRLELERDLNDVHETILTPFLVSLGYDYYDADLRQWKTEEEPAKDVAGTAYQKPARLRLRFARGQLKSEVILDLPIKRPGASRP
;
A
#
# COMPACT_ATOMS: atom_id res chain seq x y z
N MET A 1 -28.96 11.26 -84.06
CA MET A 1 -28.03 11.15 -82.91
C MET A 1 -28.37 12.25 -81.90
N SER A 2 -29.04 11.90 -80.84
CA SER A 2 -29.52 12.86 -79.83
C SER A 2 -28.50 12.90 -78.65
N HIS A 3 -27.80 14.06 -78.54
CA HIS A 3 -26.90 14.30 -77.43
C HIS A 3 -27.69 14.71 -76.18
N ALA A 4 -27.76 13.78 -75.22
CA ALA A 4 -28.26 14.10 -73.86
C ALA A 4 -27.25 15.04 -73.16
N ARG A 5 -27.65 16.29 -73.00
CA ARG A 5 -26.95 17.24 -72.14
C ARG A 5 -27.11 16.87 -70.69
N THR A 6 -26.05 16.33 -70.10
CA THR A 6 -25.95 16.20 -68.66
C THR A 6 -25.84 17.61 -68.04
N GLN A 7 -26.90 18.06 -67.38
CA GLN A 7 -26.86 19.25 -66.54
C GLN A 7 -26.02 19.00 -65.32
N SER A 8 -24.83 19.55 -65.23
CA SER A 8 -24.04 19.61 -63.99
C SER A 8 -24.75 20.55 -63.01
N ARG A 9 -25.43 19.99 -62.04
CA ARG A 9 -25.95 20.74 -60.89
C ARG A 9 -24.79 21.17 -60.03
N GLY A 10 -24.41 22.46 -60.03
CA GLY A 10 -23.46 23.01 -59.07
C GLY A 10 -24.08 23.08 -57.69
N PHE A 11 -23.25 22.83 -56.64
CA PHE A 11 -23.66 23.00 -55.26
C PHE A 11 -24.05 24.46 -54.98
N SER A 12 -25.18 24.66 -54.30
CA SER A 12 -25.57 25.98 -53.84
C SER A 12 -24.75 26.41 -52.62
N LEU A 13 -24.46 27.71 -52.48
CA LEU A 13 -23.72 28.27 -51.34
C LEU A 13 -24.42 27.95 -50.00
N LEU A 14 -25.75 27.84 -50.00
CA LEU A 14 -26.54 27.42 -48.85
C LEU A 14 -26.25 25.96 -48.45
N GLU A 15 -26.14 25.06 -49.42
CA GLU A 15 -25.91 23.64 -49.21
C GLU A 15 -24.52 23.38 -48.62
N THR A 16 -23.50 24.12 -49.05
CA THR A 16 -22.17 24.07 -48.46
C THR A 16 -22.14 24.59 -47.02
N LEU A 17 -22.84 25.69 -46.73
CA LEU A 17 -22.95 26.20 -45.36
C LEU A 17 -23.67 25.23 -44.41
N VAL A 18 -24.78 24.64 -44.86
CA VAL A 18 -25.52 23.66 -44.08
C VAL A 18 -24.66 22.40 -43.81
N SER A 19 -23.96 21.94 -44.85
CA SER A 19 -23.07 20.77 -44.72
C SER A 19 -21.93 21.04 -43.74
N LEU A 20 -21.36 22.26 -43.76
CA LEU A 20 -20.28 22.64 -42.84
C LEU A 20 -20.79 22.77 -41.39
N ALA A 21 -21.99 23.31 -41.20
CA ALA A 21 -22.61 23.40 -39.89
C ALA A 21 -22.91 21.99 -39.29
N LEU A 22 -23.45 21.10 -40.12
CA LEU A 22 -23.70 19.71 -39.69
C LEU A 22 -22.41 18.98 -39.36
N LEU A 23 -21.34 19.17 -40.14
CA LEU A 23 -20.02 18.61 -39.86
C LEU A 23 -19.46 19.13 -38.52
N GLY A 24 -19.63 20.45 -38.28
CA GLY A 24 -19.22 21.05 -37.00
C GLY A 24 -19.93 20.45 -35.80
N ILE A 25 -21.26 20.27 -35.88
CA ILE A 25 -22.05 19.64 -34.81
C ILE A 25 -21.60 18.19 -34.60
N LEU A 26 -21.37 17.45 -35.66
CA LEU A 26 -20.93 16.05 -35.61
C LEU A 26 -19.55 15.95 -34.95
N MET A 27 -18.61 16.85 -35.27
CA MET A 27 -17.28 16.89 -34.65
C MET A 27 -17.34 17.22 -33.16
N VAL A 28 -18.18 18.15 -32.73
CA VAL A 28 -18.38 18.49 -31.33
C VAL A 28 -18.95 17.30 -30.58
N THR A 29 -19.97 16.64 -31.12
CA THR A 29 -20.60 15.47 -30.51
C THR A 29 -19.62 14.30 -30.37
N LEU A 30 -18.82 14.04 -31.41
CA LEU A 30 -17.81 13.01 -31.40
C LEU A 30 -16.72 13.27 -30.33
N ASN A 31 -16.23 14.52 -30.26
CA ASN A 31 -15.27 14.91 -29.24
C ASN A 31 -15.81 14.73 -27.82
N THR A 32 -17.04 15.18 -27.55
CA THR A 32 -17.68 15.01 -26.24
C THR A 32 -17.81 13.54 -25.88
N PHE A 33 -18.17 12.68 -26.82
CA PHE A 33 -18.27 11.25 -26.63
C PHE A 33 -16.90 10.63 -26.30
N LEU A 34 -15.84 10.99 -27.04
CA LEU A 34 -14.48 10.50 -26.81
C LEU A 34 -13.95 10.91 -25.42
N PHE A 35 -14.21 12.16 -25.00
CA PHE A 35 -13.84 12.63 -23.66
C PHE A 35 -14.55 11.83 -22.57
N SER A 36 -15.87 11.64 -22.67
CA SER A 36 -16.63 10.86 -21.71
C SER A 36 -16.15 9.40 -21.61
N MET A 37 -15.83 8.79 -22.74
CA MET A 37 -15.25 7.42 -22.75
C MET A 37 -13.86 7.39 -22.13
N SER A 38 -13.01 8.39 -22.36
CA SER A 38 -11.66 8.48 -21.79
C SER A 38 -11.71 8.59 -20.26
N GLU A 39 -12.61 9.41 -19.71
CA GLU A 39 -12.78 9.54 -18.26
C GLU A 39 -13.28 8.22 -17.61
N LEU A 40 -14.25 7.56 -18.22
CA LEU A 40 -14.79 6.29 -17.73
C LEU A 40 -13.73 5.17 -17.73
N TRP A 41 -12.86 5.15 -18.70
CA TRP A 41 -11.82 4.11 -18.81
C TRP A 41 -10.58 4.44 -17.96
N GLY A 42 -10.20 5.70 -17.86
CA GLY A 42 -9.07 6.16 -17.05
C GLY A 42 -9.29 5.87 -15.56
N GLY A 43 -10.42 6.28 -15.00
CA GLY A 43 -10.74 6.07 -13.60
C GLY A 43 -10.80 4.60 -13.19
N LYS A 44 -11.37 3.74 -14.04
CA LYS A 44 -11.41 2.28 -13.77
C LYS A 44 -10.03 1.63 -13.82
N ARG A 45 -9.14 2.11 -14.67
CA ARG A 45 -7.77 1.61 -14.76
C ARG A 45 -6.98 1.97 -13.52
N ASP A 46 -7.04 3.23 -13.09
CA ASP A 46 -6.33 3.72 -11.91
C ASP A 46 -6.81 3.02 -10.64
N GLN A 47 -8.11 2.81 -10.51
CA GLN A 47 -8.67 2.04 -9.41
C GLN A 47 -8.12 0.60 -9.37
N ARG A 48 -8.12 -0.10 -10.50
CA ARG A 48 -7.59 -1.47 -10.58
C ARG A 48 -6.11 -1.54 -10.22
N LEU A 49 -5.30 -0.60 -10.70
CA LEU A 49 -3.89 -0.53 -10.38
C LEU A 49 -3.66 -0.24 -8.90
N PHE A 50 -4.44 0.66 -8.32
CA PHE A 50 -4.40 0.93 -6.89
C PHE A 50 -4.79 -0.30 -6.07
N ASP A 51 -5.89 -0.99 -6.41
CA ASP A 51 -6.33 -2.20 -5.73
C ASP A 51 -5.31 -3.34 -5.84
N GLN A 52 -4.63 -3.48 -6.98
CA GLN A 52 -3.55 -4.44 -7.16
C GLN A 52 -2.36 -4.11 -6.27
N HIS A 53 -1.97 -2.84 -6.21
CA HIS A 53 -0.89 -2.38 -5.34
C HIS A 53 -1.22 -2.62 -3.86
N VAL A 54 -2.42 -2.26 -3.41
CA VAL A 54 -2.88 -2.50 -2.03
C VAL A 54 -2.81 -3.98 -1.67
N ARG A 55 -3.27 -4.87 -2.56
CA ARG A 55 -3.18 -6.31 -2.34
C ARG A 55 -1.74 -6.82 -2.28
N ALA A 56 -0.86 -6.31 -3.15
CA ALA A 56 0.55 -6.69 -3.17
C ALA A 56 1.26 -6.24 -1.89
N ALA A 57 1.10 -4.97 -1.49
CA ALA A 57 1.67 -4.42 -0.27
C ALA A 57 1.17 -5.15 0.98
N SER A 58 -0.14 -5.40 1.07
CA SER A 58 -0.73 -6.14 2.20
C SER A 58 -0.22 -7.58 2.28
N ARG A 59 0.00 -8.23 1.13
CA ARG A 59 0.60 -9.57 1.07
C ARG A 59 2.04 -9.53 1.56
N GLN A 60 2.83 -8.55 1.12
CA GLN A 60 4.23 -8.38 1.54
C GLN A 60 4.33 -8.19 3.04
N VAL A 61 3.49 -7.31 3.64
CA VAL A 61 3.45 -7.13 5.10
C VAL A 61 3.12 -8.44 5.82
N ARG A 62 2.14 -9.18 5.32
CA ARG A 62 1.77 -10.49 5.89
C ARG A 62 2.95 -11.46 5.84
N GLU A 63 3.61 -11.59 4.69
CA GLU A 63 4.76 -12.48 4.50
C GLU A 63 5.92 -12.13 5.43
N VAL A 64 6.21 -10.84 5.63
CA VAL A 64 7.22 -10.37 6.58
C VAL A 64 6.86 -10.78 8.01
N LEU A 65 5.61 -10.57 8.43
CA LEU A 65 5.15 -10.92 9.78
C LEU A 65 5.08 -12.45 10.00
N GLU A 66 4.69 -13.22 8.98
CA GLU A 66 4.73 -14.68 9.04
C GLU A 66 6.17 -15.22 9.13
N ALA A 67 7.09 -14.61 8.39
CA ALA A 67 8.50 -14.95 8.46
C ALA A 67 9.08 -14.72 9.88
N SER A 68 8.60 -13.70 10.60
CA SER A 68 9.02 -13.44 11.98
C SER A 68 8.64 -14.54 12.99
N THR A 69 7.64 -15.35 12.64
CA THR A 69 7.18 -16.48 13.48
C THR A 69 7.79 -17.82 13.07
N SER A 70 8.53 -17.85 11.98
CA SER A 70 9.10 -19.05 11.36
C SER A 70 10.62 -19.09 11.56
N GLY A 71 11.16 -20.27 11.82
CA GLY A 71 12.59 -20.50 11.92
C GLY A 71 13.11 -20.73 13.35
N PRO A 72 14.38 -21.14 13.48
CA PRO A 72 15.04 -21.35 14.77
C PRO A 72 15.11 -20.03 15.56
N GLY A 73 14.63 -20.06 16.81
CA GLY A 73 14.66 -18.87 17.68
C GLY A 73 13.62 -17.80 17.37
N ALA A 74 12.70 -18.03 16.42
CA ALA A 74 11.63 -17.08 16.10
C ALA A 74 10.75 -16.78 17.33
N VAL A 75 10.72 -15.53 17.76
CA VAL A 75 9.92 -15.05 18.90
C VAL A 75 8.56 -14.52 18.46
N GLY A 76 8.41 -14.29 17.16
CA GLY A 76 7.30 -13.54 16.59
C GLY A 76 7.50 -12.03 16.76
N PHE A 77 6.43 -11.27 16.61
CA PHE A 77 6.51 -9.82 16.78
C PHE A 77 6.19 -9.40 18.22
N VAL A 78 6.74 -8.29 18.64
CA VAL A 78 6.45 -7.58 19.89
C VAL A 78 6.20 -6.12 19.59
N VAL A 79 5.49 -5.42 20.48
CA VAL A 79 5.41 -3.95 20.42
C VAL A 79 6.39 -3.41 21.45
N LYS A 80 7.31 -2.57 21.01
CA LYS A 80 8.31 -1.94 21.87
C LYS A 80 8.66 -0.54 21.34
N GLU A 81 9.26 0.27 22.19
CA GLU A 81 9.88 1.50 21.75
C GLU A 81 11.11 1.20 20.88
N VAL A 82 11.13 1.78 19.70
CA VAL A 82 12.23 1.68 18.75
C VAL A 82 12.67 3.08 18.41
N ARG A 83 13.98 3.30 18.39
CA ARG A 83 14.56 4.56 17.97
C ARG A 83 14.37 4.71 16.47
N ALA A 84 13.79 5.80 16.05
CA ALA A 84 13.67 6.17 14.65
C ALA A 84 14.99 6.78 14.13
N VAL A 85 15.12 6.87 12.81
CA VAL A 85 16.28 7.51 12.17
C VAL A 85 16.43 8.99 12.58
N ASP A 86 15.33 9.68 12.88
CA ASP A 86 15.29 11.04 13.42
C ASP A 86 15.71 11.15 14.90
N GLY A 87 16.00 10.01 15.55
CA GLY A 87 16.40 9.92 16.95
C GLY A 87 15.22 9.87 17.94
N ALA A 88 13.98 10.05 17.52
CA ALA A 88 12.81 9.93 18.37
C ALA A 88 12.51 8.46 18.72
N ASN A 89 12.03 8.21 19.94
CA ASN A 89 11.53 6.88 20.31
C ASN A 89 10.02 6.82 20.05
N ALA A 90 9.59 5.78 19.34
CA ALA A 90 8.18 5.53 19.08
C ALA A 90 7.86 4.05 19.29
N ALA A 91 6.65 3.78 19.78
CA ALA A 91 6.13 2.43 19.91
C ALA A 91 5.86 1.85 18.53
N ARG A 92 6.51 0.74 18.20
CA ARG A 92 6.40 0.08 16.88
C ARG A 92 6.28 -1.42 17.02
N ILE A 93 5.75 -2.05 15.98
CA ILE A 93 5.84 -3.50 15.84
C ILE A 93 7.27 -3.84 15.47
N ALA A 94 7.93 -4.59 16.34
CA ALA A 94 9.30 -5.04 16.17
C ALA A 94 9.36 -6.57 16.15
N PHE A 95 10.24 -7.11 15.33
CA PHE A 95 10.43 -8.55 15.15
C PHE A 95 11.84 -8.81 14.61
N THR A 96 12.26 -10.07 14.65
CA THR A 96 13.53 -10.50 14.10
C THR A 96 13.28 -11.46 12.94
N LEU A 97 14.00 -11.29 11.86
CA LEU A 97 14.02 -12.20 10.72
C LEU A 97 15.35 -12.94 10.69
N ALA A 98 15.30 -14.25 10.53
CA ALA A 98 16.51 -15.05 10.32
C ALA A 98 17.19 -14.71 9.00
N ASP A 99 16.38 -14.40 7.97
CA ASP A 99 16.80 -13.93 6.65
C ASP A 99 15.81 -12.88 6.16
N ALA A 100 16.29 -11.67 5.94
CA ALA A 100 15.51 -10.55 5.40
C ALA A 100 15.84 -10.21 3.94
N GLY A 101 16.64 -11.04 3.26
CA GLY A 101 17.19 -10.73 1.93
C GLY A 101 16.18 -10.35 0.86
N ARG A 102 14.93 -10.85 0.94
CA ARG A 102 13.86 -10.49 0.00
C ARG A 102 12.97 -9.32 0.43
N PHE A 103 13.13 -8.85 1.66
CA PHE A 103 12.29 -7.79 2.25
C PHE A 103 13.05 -6.49 2.42
N ALA A 104 14.37 -6.57 2.54
CA ALA A 104 15.27 -5.46 2.78
C ALA A 104 16.01 -5.09 1.49
N ASP A 105 16.26 -3.81 1.31
CA ASP A 105 17.06 -3.29 0.19
C ASP A 105 18.53 -3.21 0.64
N TRP A 106 19.24 -4.31 0.50
CA TRP A 106 20.63 -4.46 0.98
C TRP A 106 21.60 -3.70 0.10
N PRO A 107 22.46 -2.84 0.67
CA PRO A 107 23.53 -2.16 -0.07
C PRO A 107 24.64 -3.12 -0.53
N GLU A 108 24.80 -4.22 0.20
CA GLU A 108 25.80 -5.26 -0.05
C GLU A 108 25.17 -6.65 0.05
N ALA A 109 25.95 -7.65 0.42
CA ALA A 109 25.43 -9.01 0.63
C ALA A 109 24.48 -9.07 1.84
N PRO A 110 23.32 -9.75 1.73
CA PRO A 110 22.38 -9.92 2.84
C PRO A 110 23.03 -10.60 4.03
N LEU A 111 22.81 -10.03 5.23
CA LEU A 111 23.24 -10.60 6.49
C LEU A 111 22.05 -11.27 7.21
N PRO A 112 22.26 -12.37 7.95
CA PRO A 112 21.22 -12.99 8.75
C PRO A 112 20.94 -12.21 10.06
N ASP A 113 19.95 -12.69 10.82
CA ASP A 113 19.57 -12.17 12.15
C ASP A 113 19.28 -10.66 12.14
N VAL A 114 18.25 -10.28 11.37
CA VAL A 114 17.88 -8.89 11.17
C VAL A 114 16.78 -8.46 12.12
N ASP A 115 17.07 -7.47 12.95
CA ASP A 115 16.06 -6.80 13.75
C ASP A 115 15.29 -5.81 12.87
N CYS A 116 13.96 -5.96 12.84
CA CYS A 116 13.07 -5.19 12.00
C CYS A 116 12.01 -4.46 12.82
N SER A 117 11.55 -3.32 12.31
CA SER A 117 10.35 -2.66 12.81
C SER A 117 9.51 -2.08 11.67
N LEU A 118 8.18 -2.06 11.85
CA LEU A 118 7.25 -1.45 10.91
C LEU A 118 6.67 -0.17 11.48
N HIS A 119 6.63 0.88 10.67
CA HIS A 119 5.92 2.11 11.00
C HIS A 119 5.32 2.78 9.77
N ALA A 120 4.27 3.56 9.98
CA ALA A 120 3.68 4.42 8.98
C ALA A 120 4.27 5.82 9.10
N ASP A 121 4.77 6.33 8.00
CA ASP A 121 5.20 7.71 7.85
C ASP A 121 4.19 8.45 6.97
N PRO A 122 3.66 9.62 7.38
CA PRO A 122 2.61 10.32 6.63
C PRO A 122 3.03 10.75 5.22
N GLU A 123 4.32 11.00 4.98
CA GLU A 123 4.85 11.46 3.69
C GLU A 123 5.44 10.32 2.85
N ARG A 124 6.04 9.33 3.50
CA ARG A 124 6.80 8.26 2.86
C ARG A 124 6.04 6.93 2.79
N GLY A 125 4.94 6.79 3.54
CA GLY A 125 4.11 5.59 3.59
C GLY A 125 4.56 4.55 4.60
N LEU A 126 4.46 3.26 4.27
CA LEU A 126 4.88 2.16 5.16
C LEU A 126 6.35 1.87 5.00
N ILE A 127 7.08 1.98 6.08
CA ILE A 127 8.53 1.78 6.14
C ILE A 127 8.84 0.55 6.98
N LEU A 128 9.69 -0.29 6.43
CA LEU A 128 10.41 -1.34 7.16
C LEU A 128 11.77 -0.78 7.53
N GLN A 129 11.97 -0.55 8.81
CA GLN A 129 13.27 -0.20 9.37
C GLN A 129 13.96 -1.49 9.80
N TRP A 130 15.24 -1.67 9.44
CA TRP A 130 15.93 -2.92 9.69
C TRP A 130 17.44 -2.72 9.91
N GLN A 131 18.03 -3.64 10.68
CA GLN A 131 19.46 -3.69 10.95
C GLN A 131 19.88 -5.10 11.32
N SER A 132 20.95 -5.63 10.72
CA SER A 132 21.45 -6.93 11.10
C SER A 132 22.19 -6.87 12.45
N ARG A 133 22.06 -7.93 13.25
CA ARG A 133 22.83 -8.10 14.48
C ARG A 133 24.31 -8.35 14.24
N LEU A 134 24.66 -8.73 13.03
CA LEU A 134 26.02 -9.07 12.62
C LEU A 134 26.75 -7.89 11.94
N GLU A 135 26.11 -6.74 11.81
CA GLU A 135 26.81 -5.53 11.34
C GLU A 135 27.90 -5.11 12.34
N LEU A 136 29.11 -4.87 11.82
CA LEU A 136 30.29 -4.59 12.64
C LEU A 136 30.20 -3.24 13.38
N GLU A 137 29.55 -2.25 12.76
CA GLU A 137 29.36 -0.89 13.31
C GLU A 137 27.87 -0.64 13.55
N ARG A 138 27.29 -1.43 14.47
CA ARG A 138 25.87 -1.30 14.81
C ARG A 138 25.51 -0.02 15.56
N ASP A 139 26.48 0.88 15.68
CA ASP A 139 26.31 2.12 16.40
C ASP A 139 25.38 3.08 15.67
N LEU A 140 24.23 3.19 16.22
CA LEU A 140 23.31 4.35 16.33
C LEU A 140 22.87 5.10 15.07
N ASN A 141 23.62 5.10 13.98
CA ASN A 141 23.33 5.88 12.77
C ASN A 141 23.00 5.04 11.54
N ASP A 142 23.24 3.73 11.57
CA ASP A 142 23.14 2.88 10.39
C ASP A 142 21.89 1.97 10.39
N VAL A 143 20.77 2.50 10.88
CA VAL A 143 19.50 1.81 10.72
C VAL A 143 19.01 2.02 9.29
N HIS A 144 18.89 0.93 8.56
CA HIS A 144 18.42 0.95 7.16
C HIS A 144 16.90 1.05 7.09
N GLU A 145 16.41 1.63 6.00
CA GLU A 145 14.99 1.76 5.75
C GLU A 145 14.64 1.26 4.34
N THR A 146 13.57 0.51 4.25
CA THR A 146 12.98 0.08 2.98
C THR A 146 11.52 0.53 2.94
N ILE A 147 11.14 1.30 1.93
CA ILE A 147 9.75 1.73 1.72
C ILE A 147 8.98 0.56 1.10
N LEU A 148 8.08 -0.04 1.86
CA LEU A 148 7.23 -1.14 1.37
C LEU A 148 6.11 -0.64 0.46
N THR A 149 5.54 0.53 0.77
CA THR A 149 4.54 1.19 -0.06
C THR A 149 4.43 2.67 0.28
N PRO A 150 4.42 3.57 -0.71
CA PRO A 150 4.24 4.99 -0.46
C PRO A 150 2.78 5.41 -0.24
N PHE A 151 1.82 4.50 -0.38
CA PHE A 151 0.39 4.83 -0.32
C PHE A 151 -0.26 4.52 1.03
N LEU A 152 0.48 4.03 2.01
CA LEU A 152 -0.05 3.86 3.36
C LEU A 152 -0.09 5.22 4.07
N VAL A 153 -1.29 5.58 4.56
CA VAL A 153 -1.51 6.85 5.28
C VAL A 153 -1.47 6.65 6.79
N SER A 154 -2.01 5.53 7.27
CA SER A 154 -1.99 5.22 8.69
C SER A 154 -2.01 3.72 8.96
N LEU A 155 -1.46 3.36 10.11
CA LEU A 155 -1.43 2.01 10.67
C LEU A 155 -2.25 2.03 11.95
N GLY A 156 -3.33 1.23 12.00
CA GLY A 156 -4.14 1.05 13.19
C GLY A 156 -3.87 -0.30 13.84
N TYR A 157 -4.10 -0.36 15.14
CA TYR A 157 -3.88 -1.54 15.98
C TYR A 157 -5.22 -1.99 16.56
N ASP A 158 -5.69 -3.19 16.18
CA ASP A 158 -6.96 -3.72 16.64
C ASP A 158 -6.74 -4.69 17.82
N TYR A 159 -7.39 -4.40 18.92
CA TYR A 159 -7.42 -5.20 20.14
C TYR A 159 -8.81 -5.78 20.33
N TYR A 160 -8.90 -7.03 20.75
CA TYR A 160 -10.18 -7.65 21.07
C TYR A 160 -10.46 -7.55 22.56
N ASP A 161 -11.53 -6.85 22.92
CA ASP A 161 -12.04 -6.79 24.28
C ASP A 161 -12.96 -8.00 24.51
N ALA A 162 -12.51 -8.93 25.35
CA ALA A 162 -13.23 -10.16 25.64
C ALA A 162 -14.49 -9.93 26.51
N ASP A 163 -14.46 -8.92 27.37
CA ASP A 163 -15.56 -8.60 28.28
C ASP A 163 -16.74 -7.94 27.52
N LEU A 164 -16.42 -7.02 26.66
CA LEU A 164 -17.39 -6.32 25.81
C LEU A 164 -17.66 -7.03 24.48
N ARG A 165 -16.90 -8.07 24.15
CA ARG A 165 -16.96 -8.83 22.88
C ARG A 165 -16.88 -7.93 21.64
N GLN A 166 -16.04 -6.90 21.67
CA GLN A 166 -15.91 -5.93 20.59
C GLN A 166 -14.44 -5.67 20.25
N TRP A 167 -14.22 -5.19 19.03
CA TRP A 167 -12.93 -4.73 18.57
C TRP A 167 -12.73 -3.27 18.90
N LYS A 168 -11.59 -2.94 19.47
CA LYS A 168 -11.13 -1.57 19.71
C LYS A 168 -9.96 -1.28 18.80
N THR A 169 -10.05 -0.22 18.01
CA THR A 169 -8.98 0.25 17.12
C THR A 169 -8.30 1.45 17.74
N GLU A 170 -6.99 1.39 17.85
CA GLU A 170 -6.14 2.51 18.31
C GLU A 170 -5.20 2.92 17.18
N GLU A 171 -4.90 4.21 17.08
CA GLU A 171 -3.92 4.75 16.11
C GLU A 171 -2.47 4.52 16.59
N GLU A 172 -2.28 4.39 17.91
CA GLU A 172 -1.01 4.07 18.55
C GLU A 172 -1.11 2.77 19.33
N PRO A 173 -0.01 2.04 19.52
CA PRO A 173 0.00 0.83 20.30
C PRO A 173 -0.43 1.08 21.76
N ALA A 174 -1.47 0.37 22.22
CA ALA A 174 -1.98 0.50 23.57
C ALA A 174 -0.99 -0.09 24.59
N LYS A 175 -0.89 0.55 25.78
CA LYS A 175 -0.19 0.01 26.93
C LYS A 175 -1.12 -0.90 27.75
N ASP A 176 -0.54 -1.78 28.52
CA ASP A 176 -1.26 -2.60 29.50
C ASP A 176 -1.88 -1.72 30.61
N VAL A 177 -2.74 -2.34 31.43
CA VAL A 177 -3.43 -1.64 32.53
C VAL A 177 -2.44 -1.04 33.54
N ALA A 178 -1.26 -1.63 33.67
CA ALA A 178 -0.19 -1.14 34.55
C ALA A 178 0.65 -0.02 33.89
N GLY A 179 0.50 0.22 32.59
CA GLY A 179 1.27 1.22 31.83
C GLY A 179 2.74 0.83 31.60
N THR A 180 3.12 -0.39 31.93
CA THR A 180 4.52 -0.85 31.94
C THR A 180 4.94 -1.55 30.64
N ALA A 181 4.01 -2.18 29.94
CA ALA A 181 4.26 -2.90 28.71
C ALA A 181 3.23 -2.56 27.64
N TYR A 182 3.63 -2.73 26.38
CA TYR A 182 2.68 -2.59 25.28
C TYR A 182 1.89 -3.89 25.07
N GLN A 183 0.59 -3.74 24.85
CA GLN A 183 -0.26 -4.86 24.49
C GLN A 183 0.05 -5.31 23.05
N LYS A 184 -0.03 -6.62 22.84
CA LYS A 184 0.09 -7.20 21.51
C LYS A 184 -1.24 -7.07 20.78
N PRO A 185 -1.31 -6.35 19.65
CA PRO A 185 -2.53 -6.29 18.87
C PRO A 185 -2.83 -7.64 18.22
N ALA A 186 -4.12 -7.93 18.03
CA ALA A 186 -4.54 -9.14 17.32
C ALA A 186 -4.59 -8.93 15.81
N ARG A 187 -4.78 -7.69 15.36
CA ARG A 187 -4.87 -7.31 13.95
C ARG A 187 -4.18 -5.98 13.70
N LEU A 188 -3.71 -5.81 12.47
CA LEU A 188 -3.29 -4.52 11.92
C LEU A 188 -4.29 -4.02 10.90
N ARG A 189 -4.59 -2.74 10.99
CA ARG A 189 -5.45 -2.03 10.07
C ARG A 189 -4.61 -1.12 9.19
N LEU A 190 -4.46 -1.47 7.93
CA LEU A 190 -3.69 -0.73 6.94
C LEU A 190 -4.63 0.19 6.17
N ARG A 191 -4.47 1.51 6.27
CA ARG A 191 -5.25 2.46 5.51
C ARG A 191 -4.40 3.07 4.40
N PHE A 192 -4.86 2.88 3.17
CA PHE A 192 -4.18 3.34 1.97
C PHE A 192 -4.95 4.48 1.31
N ALA A 193 -4.23 5.46 0.75
CA ALA A 193 -4.82 6.51 -0.07
C ALA A 193 -3.90 6.90 -1.22
N ARG A 194 -4.52 7.23 -2.37
CA ARG A 194 -3.86 7.81 -3.53
C ARG A 194 -4.83 8.77 -4.22
N GLY A 195 -4.68 10.06 -4.01
CA GLY A 195 -5.66 11.06 -4.45
C GLY A 195 -7.04 10.81 -3.84
N GLN A 196 -8.04 10.54 -4.68
CA GLN A 196 -9.41 10.24 -4.22
C GLN A 196 -9.63 8.74 -3.89
N LEU A 197 -8.70 7.88 -4.29
CA LEU A 197 -8.80 6.45 -4.06
C LEU A 197 -8.40 6.13 -2.62
N LYS A 198 -9.26 5.40 -1.91
CA LYS A 198 -9.02 4.96 -0.53
C LYS A 198 -9.31 3.47 -0.41
N SER A 199 -8.53 2.79 0.40
CA SER A 199 -8.73 1.37 0.70
C SER A 199 -8.27 1.08 2.12
N GLU A 200 -8.96 0.15 2.77
CA GLU A 200 -8.59 -0.34 4.09
C GLU A 200 -8.45 -1.85 4.06
N VAL A 201 -7.40 -2.36 4.65
CA VAL A 201 -7.13 -3.80 4.75
C VAL A 201 -6.84 -4.15 6.20
N ILE A 202 -7.51 -5.18 6.70
CA ILE A 202 -7.29 -5.72 8.04
C ILE A 202 -6.47 -7.00 7.90
N LEU A 203 -5.31 -7.05 8.56
CA LEU A 203 -4.44 -8.21 8.61
C LEU A 203 -4.50 -8.84 10.00
N ASP A 204 -4.93 -10.09 10.07
CA ASP A 204 -4.77 -10.88 11.29
C ASP A 204 -3.29 -11.14 11.54
N LEU A 205 -2.83 -10.88 12.75
CA LEU A 205 -1.44 -11.08 13.10
C LEU A 205 -1.18 -12.55 13.49
N PRO A 206 -0.04 -13.12 13.05
CA PRO A 206 0.28 -14.49 13.36
C PRO A 206 0.50 -14.65 14.88
N ILE A 207 -0.33 -15.46 15.52
CA ILE A 207 -0.17 -15.82 16.92
C ILE A 207 0.66 -17.11 16.96
N LYS A 208 1.86 -17.05 17.55
CA LYS A 208 2.64 -18.27 17.81
C LYS A 208 1.85 -19.15 18.77
N ARG A 209 1.32 -20.28 18.32
CA ARG A 209 0.71 -21.27 19.21
C ARG A 209 1.84 -21.95 19.97
N PRO A 210 1.86 -21.88 21.32
CA PRO A 210 2.82 -22.62 22.07
C PRO A 210 2.57 -24.13 21.82
N GLY A 211 3.56 -24.84 21.32
CA GLY A 211 3.52 -26.30 21.21
C GLY A 211 3.35 -26.91 19.80
N ALA A 212 3.32 -26.13 18.73
CA ALA A 212 3.37 -26.70 17.38
C ALA A 212 4.82 -26.87 16.90
N SER A 213 5.57 -27.74 17.55
CA SER A 213 6.72 -28.39 16.91
C SER A 213 6.16 -29.29 15.82
N ARG A 214 6.34 -28.96 14.56
CA ARG A 214 6.08 -29.89 13.45
C ARG A 214 7.03 -31.08 13.58
N PRO A 215 6.52 -32.29 13.34
CA PRO A 215 7.33 -33.52 13.35
C PRO A 215 8.37 -33.48 12.20
#